data_bf3a25ea828e8068f0aa948542a9db03
#
_entry.id   bf3a25ea828e8068f0aa948542a9db03
#
_cell.length_a   1.000
_cell.length_b   1.000
_cell.length_c   1.000
_cell.angle_alpha   90.00
_cell.angle_beta   90.00
_cell.angle_gamma   90.00
#
_symmetry.space_group_name_H-M   'P 1'
#
loop_
_entity.id
_entity.type
_entity.pdbx_description
1 polymer ?
#
loop_
_entity_poly.entity_id
_entity_poly.type
_entity_poly.pdbx_seq_one_letter_code
_entity_poly.pdbx_strand_id
1 'polypeptide(L)'
;MNYRVQGGRTLSGTVQTNISKNAAVALLAASLLNRGETILKRVPRIEEVKRLIEVMESIGVKIAWDINGDMSIMAPKKFDLSNINRVSAEKTRSIALFIAPLAHLLGTFDLPAPRGCDLGKRSLGAHIDALAKLGIEVTGNEEMHTYHVETKGLQPAEIVMFEASNTGTENTLMAAARIDGVSTIKFASADYMVQDLCYFLEQCGVKIDGIGTSTLIVHGKKDIDASVIGYPSEDPIESMFFFSLAATTGSELTIERCPIDVLELELLTLGSMGLNYERGIPYTAENGQTRLIDIVIKSSKLIAPPEKIAARPFPGINTDNLPFFVPVATQAEGDTLIHDWMYDGRAHWYLEINKLGAHAELLDPHRVLIKGPTPLHGGEIEAPPALRPATMLLIGMLAAEGESTLFNVYPINRGYANLHERLSKIGAQVKAVGP
;
A
#
# COMPACT_ATOMS: atom_id res chain seq x y z
N MET A 1 0.58 21.44 6.10
CA MET A 1 0.01 21.58 4.72
C MET A 1 -1.43 21.14 4.75
N ASN A 2 -2.32 21.94 4.14
CA ASN A 2 -3.75 21.67 4.03
C ASN A 2 -4.15 21.66 2.55
N TYR A 3 -5.29 21.05 2.22
CA TYR A 3 -5.90 21.18 0.89
C TYR A 3 -7.17 22.01 0.99
N ARG A 4 -7.28 23.03 0.14
CA ARG A 4 -8.52 23.76 -0.13
C ARG A 4 -9.10 23.23 -1.42
N VAL A 5 -10.35 22.78 -1.35
CA VAL A 5 -11.04 22.06 -2.43
C VAL A 5 -12.32 22.80 -2.79
N GLN A 6 -12.51 23.17 -4.06
CA GLN A 6 -13.79 23.59 -4.60
C GLN A 6 -14.41 22.38 -5.30
N GLY A 7 -15.40 21.76 -4.66
CA GLY A 7 -16.07 20.57 -5.15
C GLY A 7 -17.30 20.86 -6.02
N GLY A 8 -18.14 19.82 -6.23
CA GLY A 8 -19.36 19.89 -7.01
C GLY A 8 -19.14 20.02 -8.53
N ARG A 9 -17.97 19.57 -9.02
CA ARG A 9 -17.60 19.67 -10.45
C ARG A 9 -17.44 18.30 -11.07
N THR A 10 -17.90 18.16 -12.30
CA THR A 10 -17.51 17.03 -13.15
C THR A 10 -16.07 17.22 -13.60
N LEU A 11 -15.29 16.15 -13.56
CA LEU A 11 -13.90 16.09 -13.97
C LEU A 11 -13.81 15.42 -15.35
N SER A 12 -12.73 15.70 -16.08
CA SER A 12 -12.49 15.08 -17.40
C SER A 12 -10.99 15.04 -17.70
N GLY A 13 -10.59 14.11 -18.55
CA GLY A 13 -9.22 13.97 -18.98
C GLY A 13 -8.62 12.63 -18.64
N THR A 14 -7.29 12.57 -18.71
CA THR A 14 -6.53 11.33 -18.52
C THR A 14 -5.60 11.45 -17.32
N VAL A 15 -5.54 10.39 -16.53
CA VAL A 15 -4.59 10.26 -15.43
C VAL A 15 -3.90 8.91 -15.52
N GLN A 16 -2.60 8.89 -15.30
CA GLN A 16 -1.81 7.67 -15.29
C GLN A 16 -1.68 7.13 -13.87
N THR A 17 -1.87 5.83 -13.68
CA THR A 17 -1.58 5.14 -12.41
C THR A 17 -0.08 5.17 -12.13
N ASN A 18 0.31 5.58 -10.93
CA ASN A 18 1.70 5.57 -10.49
C ASN A 18 2.15 4.17 -10.04
N ILE A 19 3.43 4.07 -9.73
CA ILE A 19 4.02 2.86 -9.13
C ILE A 19 3.54 2.71 -7.69
N SER A 20 3.31 1.45 -7.30
CA SER A 20 2.81 1.08 -5.98
C SER A 20 3.79 1.45 -4.86
N LYS A 21 3.26 2.17 -3.88
CA LYS A 21 3.94 2.41 -2.62
C LYS A 21 4.35 1.09 -1.95
N ASN A 22 3.43 0.16 -1.86
CA ASN A 22 3.63 -1.08 -1.10
C ASN A 22 4.70 -1.96 -1.75
N ALA A 23 4.67 -2.13 -3.07
CA ALA A 23 5.72 -2.83 -3.80
C ALA A 23 7.08 -2.13 -3.66
N ALA A 24 7.12 -0.81 -3.82
CA ALA A 24 8.37 -0.05 -3.70
C ALA A 24 9.06 -0.22 -2.33
N VAL A 25 8.30 -0.19 -1.22
CA VAL A 25 8.91 -0.35 0.12
C VAL A 25 9.40 -1.76 0.37
N ALA A 26 8.75 -2.80 -0.17
CA ALA A 26 9.21 -4.18 -0.10
C ALA A 26 10.53 -4.36 -0.86
N LEU A 27 10.62 -3.84 -2.08
CA LEU A 27 11.85 -3.93 -2.90
C LEU A 27 12.99 -3.10 -2.32
N LEU A 28 12.72 -1.94 -1.69
CA LEU A 28 13.72 -1.17 -0.95
C LEU A 28 14.31 -1.98 0.21
N ALA A 29 13.48 -2.66 0.99
CA ALA A 29 13.95 -3.52 2.07
C ALA A 29 14.76 -4.71 1.52
N ALA A 30 14.26 -5.37 0.46
CA ALA A 30 14.93 -6.51 -0.16
C ALA A 30 16.28 -6.15 -0.79
N SER A 31 16.47 -4.91 -1.26
CA SER A 31 17.76 -4.45 -1.81
C SER A 31 18.91 -4.55 -0.81
N LEU A 32 18.62 -4.54 0.51
CA LEU A 32 19.61 -4.71 1.56
C LEU A 32 20.21 -6.13 1.60
N LEU A 33 19.51 -7.14 1.03
CA LEU A 33 20.01 -8.51 0.91
C LEU A 33 21.09 -8.65 -0.15
N ASN A 34 21.11 -7.77 -1.13
CA ASN A 34 21.99 -7.81 -2.29
C ASN A 34 23.28 -7.02 -2.03
N ARG A 35 24.45 -7.63 -2.28
CA ARG A 35 25.75 -6.96 -2.20
C ARG A 35 26.13 -6.23 -3.48
N GLY A 36 25.57 -6.65 -4.62
CA GLY A 36 25.73 -6.02 -5.90
C GLY A 36 24.84 -4.77 -6.05
N GLU A 37 24.93 -4.11 -7.19
CA GLU A 37 24.12 -2.94 -7.49
C GLU A 37 22.65 -3.35 -7.72
N THR A 38 21.74 -2.65 -7.07
CA THR A 38 20.30 -2.76 -7.31
C THR A 38 19.81 -1.46 -7.92
N ILE A 39 19.15 -1.55 -9.08
CA ILE A 39 18.45 -0.42 -9.70
C ILE A 39 16.95 -0.66 -9.57
N LEU A 40 16.24 0.20 -8.85
CA LEU A 40 14.78 0.18 -8.81
C LEU A 40 14.22 1.21 -9.76
N LYS A 41 13.36 0.76 -10.68
CA LYS A 41 12.77 1.59 -11.72
C LYS A 41 11.57 2.38 -11.20
N ARG A 42 11.46 3.66 -11.63
CA ARG A 42 10.28 4.51 -11.42
C ARG A 42 9.80 4.59 -9.97
N VAL A 43 10.69 4.57 -8.99
CA VAL A 43 10.32 4.60 -7.57
C VAL A 43 9.50 5.85 -7.23
N PRO A 44 8.34 5.74 -6.54
CA PRO A 44 7.49 6.89 -6.28
C PRO A 44 8.12 7.84 -5.27
N ARG A 45 8.12 9.14 -5.57
CA ARG A 45 8.67 10.20 -4.68
C ARG A 45 7.65 10.61 -3.63
N ILE A 46 7.36 9.71 -2.69
CA ILE A 46 6.40 9.86 -1.60
C ILE A 46 7.11 9.89 -0.25
N GLU A 47 6.47 10.42 0.78
CA GLU A 47 7.06 10.55 2.13
C GLU A 47 7.45 9.18 2.73
N GLU A 48 6.68 8.12 2.49
CA GLU A 48 7.01 6.77 2.98
C GLU A 48 8.36 6.28 2.44
N VAL A 49 8.58 6.40 1.13
CA VAL A 49 9.85 6.06 0.45
C VAL A 49 10.99 6.95 0.96
N LYS A 50 10.76 8.25 1.07
CA LYS A 50 11.75 9.19 1.59
C LYS A 50 12.22 8.82 3.00
N ARG A 51 11.31 8.46 3.91
CA ARG A 51 11.66 8.04 5.27
C ARG A 51 12.52 6.78 5.27
N LEU A 52 12.20 5.79 4.44
CA LEU A 52 13.03 4.58 4.32
C LEU A 52 14.41 4.91 3.75
N ILE A 53 14.53 5.76 2.74
CA ILE A 53 15.81 6.22 2.19
C ILE A 53 16.65 6.89 3.29
N GLU A 54 16.09 7.81 4.05
CA GLU A 54 16.76 8.49 5.17
C GLU A 54 17.29 7.47 6.21
N VAL A 55 16.56 6.40 6.47
CA VAL A 55 17.03 5.31 7.34
C VAL A 55 18.14 4.52 6.67
N MET A 56 17.98 4.11 5.41
CA MET A 56 18.97 3.33 4.65
C MET A 56 20.31 4.09 4.56
N GLU A 57 20.28 5.37 4.21
CA GLU A 57 21.49 6.21 4.14
C GLU A 57 22.16 6.34 5.50
N SER A 58 21.38 6.48 6.60
CA SER A 58 21.92 6.59 7.95
C SER A 58 22.65 5.33 8.47
N ILE A 59 22.37 4.18 7.86
CA ILE A 59 23.04 2.89 8.17
C ILE A 59 24.11 2.52 7.13
N GLY A 60 24.46 3.46 6.23
CA GLY A 60 25.57 3.35 5.30
C GLY A 60 25.24 2.90 3.87
N VAL A 61 23.96 2.78 3.52
CA VAL A 61 23.53 2.48 2.13
C VAL A 61 23.78 3.70 1.24
N LYS A 62 24.33 3.50 0.06
CA LYS A 62 24.48 4.55 -0.95
C LYS A 62 23.29 4.51 -1.88
N ILE A 63 22.60 5.64 -2.02
CA ILE A 63 21.42 5.78 -2.86
C ILE A 63 21.62 6.97 -3.79
N ALA A 64 21.32 6.79 -5.07
CA ALA A 64 21.35 7.83 -6.06
C ALA A 64 20.12 7.75 -6.98
N TRP A 65 19.53 8.90 -7.30
CA TRP A 65 18.43 9.02 -8.24
C TRP A 65 18.96 9.48 -9.60
N ASP A 66 18.42 8.89 -10.64
CA ASP A 66 18.63 9.43 -11.99
C ASP A 66 17.51 10.42 -12.39
N ILE A 67 17.65 10.98 -13.58
CA ILE A 67 16.70 11.96 -14.13
C ILE A 67 15.33 11.33 -14.47
N ASN A 68 15.28 10.03 -14.69
CA ASN A 68 14.06 9.29 -15.04
C ASN A 68 13.25 8.86 -13.81
N GLY A 69 13.79 9.06 -12.60
CA GLY A 69 13.20 8.61 -11.35
C GLY A 69 13.56 7.18 -10.99
N ASP A 70 14.59 6.62 -11.63
CA ASP A 70 15.18 5.35 -11.24
C ASP A 70 16.15 5.55 -10.08
N MET A 71 16.27 4.55 -9.22
CA MET A 71 17.07 4.61 -8.02
C MET A 71 18.15 3.53 -8.03
N SER A 72 19.41 3.93 -8.01
CA SER A 72 20.55 3.03 -7.76
C SER A 72 20.78 2.90 -6.27
N ILE A 73 20.92 1.68 -5.79
CA ILE A 73 21.10 1.30 -4.39
C ILE A 73 22.32 0.39 -4.27
N MET A 74 23.24 0.75 -3.37
CA MET A 74 24.41 -0.06 -3.06
C MET A 74 24.49 -0.27 -1.55
N ALA A 75 24.28 -1.49 -1.10
CA ALA A 75 24.41 -1.85 0.30
C ALA A 75 25.88 -1.75 0.77
N PRO A 76 26.16 -1.32 2.00
CA PRO A 76 27.53 -1.27 2.53
C PRO A 76 28.04 -2.68 2.81
N LYS A 77 29.37 -2.85 2.81
CA LYS A 77 30.00 -4.12 3.25
C LYS A 77 29.69 -4.46 4.71
N LYS A 78 29.48 -3.43 5.55
CA LYS A 78 29.13 -3.55 6.96
C LYS A 78 28.13 -2.45 7.29
N PHE A 79 26.98 -2.84 7.83
CA PHE A 79 25.98 -1.90 8.32
C PHE A 79 26.35 -1.36 9.70
N ASP A 80 26.06 -0.09 9.94
CA ASP A 80 26.24 0.57 11.24
C ASP A 80 24.93 1.21 11.69
N LEU A 81 24.32 0.66 12.72
CA LEU A 81 23.06 1.15 13.29
C LEU A 81 23.26 2.18 14.41
N SER A 82 24.50 2.49 14.81
CA SER A 82 24.78 3.42 15.91
C SER A 82 24.17 4.82 15.69
N ASN A 83 24.08 5.23 14.42
CA ASN A 83 23.54 6.52 14.00
C ASN A 83 22.23 6.40 13.20
N ILE A 84 21.48 5.31 13.39
CA ILE A 84 20.22 5.11 12.67
C ILE A 84 19.26 6.30 12.85
N ASN A 85 18.69 6.77 11.75
CA ASN A 85 17.72 7.87 11.77
C ASN A 85 16.40 7.43 12.45
N ARG A 86 16.36 7.54 13.80
CA ARG A 86 15.19 7.17 14.61
C ARG A 86 13.94 7.95 14.22
N VAL A 87 14.10 9.26 13.94
CA VAL A 87 12.96 10.13 13.60
C VAL A 87 12.22 9.63 12.35
N SER A 88 12.97 9.19 11.35
CA SER A 88 12.39 8.65 10.12
C SER A 88 11.90 7.21 10.29
N ALA A 89 12.63 6.38 11.02
CA ALA A 89 12.23 5.01 11.33
C ALA A 89 10.90 4.96 12.12
N GLU A 90 10.73 5.80 13.13
CA GLU A 90 9.53 5.86 13.96
C GLU A 90 8.29 6.37 13.21
N LYS A 91 8.45 7.04 12.05
CA LYS A 91 7.35 7.55 11.21
C LYS A 91 6.81 6.56 10.21
N THR A 92 7.46 5.42 10.01
CA THR A 92 7.03 4.42 9.03
C THR A 92 6.94 3.02 9.63
N ARG A 93 5.80 2.32 9.39
CA ARG A 93 5.69 0.92 9.77
C ARG A 93 6.52 -0.02 8.90
N SER A 94 6.84 0.41 7.69
CA SER A 94 7.63 -0.36 6.74
C SER A 94 9.06 -0.62 7.23
N ILE A 95 9.51 0.06 8.30
CA ILE A 95 10.78 -0.24 8.98
C ILE A 95 10.86 -1.69 9.46
N ALA A 96 9.73 -2.32 9.81
CA ALA A 96 9.69 -3.72 10.19
C ALA A 96 10.18 -4.68 9.09
N LEU A 97 10.13 -4.29 7.82
CA LEU A 97 10.68 -5.06 6.70
C LEU A 97 12.21 -5.14 6.71
N PHE A 98 12.89 -4.28 7.48
CA PHE A 98 14.35 -4.31 7.62
C PHE A 98 14.82 -5.40 8.58
N ILE A 99 13.92 -6.00 9.38
CA ILE A 99 14.26 -7.05 10.35
C ILE A 99 14.97 -8.20 9.66
N ALA A 100 14.34 -8.81 8.65
CA ALA A 100 14.90 -9.98 7.98
C ALA A 100 16.23 -9.69 7.24
N PRO A 101 16.34 -8.66 6.39
CA PRO A 101 17.63 -8.35 5.75
C PRO A 101 18.76 -8.08 6.73
N LEU A 102 18.51 -7.30 7.79
CA LEU A 102 19.55 -6.95 8.76
C LEU A 102 19.93 -8.13 9.66
N ALA A 103 18.99 -9.03 9.97
CA ALA A 103 19.27 -10.24 10.76
C ALA A 103 20.36 -11.12 10.13
N HIS A 104 20.38 -11.24 8.80
CA HIS A 104 21.43 -11.97 8.09
C HIS A 104 22.82 -11.33 8.17
N LEU A 105 22.88 -10.06 8.47
CA LEU A 105 24.11 -9.26 8.33
C LEU A 105 24.70 -8.84 9.68
N LEU A 106 23.87 -8.68 10.71
CA LEU A 106 24.26 -8.14 12.01
C LEU A 106 24.18 -9.17 13.14
N GLY A 107 23.36 -10.19 13.01
CA GLY A 107 23.15 -11.20 14.06
C GLY A 107 22.29 -10.68 15.21
N THR A 108 22.78 -9.69 15.98
CA THR A 108 22.04 -9.07 17.09
C THR A 108 22.02 -7.56 16.94
N PHE A 109 20.85 -6.93 17.03
CA PHE A 109 20.67 -5.48 16.91
C PHE A 109 19.33 -5.01 17.45
N ASP A 110 19.22 -3.70 17.69
CA ASP A 110 17.98 -3.03 18.03
C ASP A 110 17.52 -2.16 16.85
N LEU A 111 16.26 -2.31 16.46
CA LEU A 111 15.61 -1.51 15.40
C LEU A 111 14.53 -0.61 16.01
N PRO A 112 14.49 0.71 15.71
CA PRO A 112 13.42 1.58 16.19
C PRO A 112 12.05 1.07 15.77
N ALA A 113 11.09 1.05 16.70
CA ALA A 113 9.71 0.68 16.43
C ALA A 113 8.89 1.91 15.99
N PRO A 114 7.91 1.75 15.10
CA PRO A 114 7.08 2.87 14.65
C PRO A 114 6.21 3.43 15.78
N ARG A 115 6.02 4.76 15.80
CA ARG A 115 5.14 5.47 16.74
C ARG A 115 3.87 5.94 16.02
N GLY A 116 2.74 5.92 16.73
CA GLY A 116 1.52 6.65 16.35
C GLY A 116 0.81 6.18 15.10
N CYS A 117 0.83 4.90 14.78
CA CYS A 117 -0.03 4.34 13.73
C CYS A 117 -1.29 3.75 14.36
N ASP A 118 -2.29 4.59 14.67
CA ASP A 118 -3.56 4.25 15.33
C ASP A 118 -4.59 3.53 14.41
N LEU A 119 -4.13 2.81 13.42
CA LEU A 119 -4.97 1.89 12.64
C LEU A 119 -5.12 0.55 13.37
N GLY A 120 -5.77 0.56 14.56
CA GLY A 120 -5.92 -0.63 15.38
C GLY A 120 -4.57 -1.20 15.86
N LYS A 121 -4.58 -2.05 16.87
CA LYS A 121 -3.39 -2.74 17.36
C LYS A 121 -2.93 -3.79 16.33
N ARG A 122 -2.24 -3.39 15.28
CA ARG A 122 -1.58 -4.33 14.35
C ARG A 122 -0.34 -4.89 15.02
N SER A 123 -0.46 -6.06 15.57
CA SER A 123 0.63 -6.83 16.13
C SER A 123 1.65 -7.21 15.04
N LEU A 124 2.94 -7.32 15.39
CA LEU A 124 3.94 -8.00 14.56
C LEU A 124 3.93 -9.52 14.79
N GLY A 125 2.92 -10.07 15.45
CA GLY A 125 2.86 -11.49 15.83
C GLY A 125 3.10 -12.44 14.65
N ALA A 126 2.48 -12.19 13.51
CA ALA A 126 2.68 -13.01 12.31
C ALA A 126 4.13 -12.97 11.78
N HIS A 127 4.82 -11.82 11.89
CA HIS A 127 6.25 -11.72 11.54
C HIS A 127 7.11 -12.49 12.55
N ILE A 128 6.89 -12.25 13.84
CA ILE A 128 7.70 -12.80 14.93
C ILE A 128 7.65 -14.34 14.93
N ASP A 129 6.46 -14.90 14.81
CA ASP A 129 6.27 -16.37 14.80
C ASP A 129 6.98 -17.01 13.59
N ALA A 130 6.77 -16.44 12.39
CA ALA A 130 7.37 -16.96 11.18
C ALA A 130 8.91 -16.84 11.16
N LEU A 131 9.45 -15.71 11.59
CA LEU A 131 10.89 -15.46 11.67
C LEU A 131 11.57 -16.37 12.70
N ALA A 132 10.92 -16.64 13.84
CA ALA A 132 11.43 -17.56 14.86
C ALA A 132 11.66 -18.98 14.31
N LYS A 133 10.81 -19.47 13.39
CA LYS A 133 11.00 -20.77 12.70
C LYS A 133 12.28 -20.84 11.87
N LEU A 134 12.71 -19.68 11.35
CA LEU A 134 13.96 -19.54 10.57
C LEU A 134 15.18 -19.24 11.44
N GLY A 135 15.02 -19.12 12.76
CA GLY A 135 16.09 -18.82 13.71
C GLY A 135 16.35 -17.32 13.92
N ILE A 136 15.36 -16.48 13.67
CA ILE A 136 15.40 -15.03 13.94
C ILE A 136 14.39 -14.72 15.04
N GLU A 137 14.86 -14.44 16.25
CA GLU A 137 14.03 -14.05 17.37
C GLU A 137 13.84 -12.54 17.42
N VAL A 138 12.62 -12.08 17.62
CA VAL A 138 12.25 -10.66 17.70
C VAL A 138 11.44 -10.42 18.96
N THR A 139 11.90 -9.51 19.81
CA THR A 139 11.21 -9.09 21.02
C THR A 139 10.98 -7.58 21.03
N GLY A 140 9.78 -7.16 21.41
CA GLY A 140 9.46 -5.74 21.57
C GLY A 140 10.01 -5.21 22.91
N ASN A 141 10.63 -4.04 22.88
CA ASN A 141 10.99 -3.28 24.07
C ASN A 141 10.14 -1.99 24.09
N GLU A 142 9.10 -1.99 24.92
CA GLU A 142 8.16 -0.86 25.01
C GLU A 142 8.81 0.39 25.57
N GLU A 143 9.72 0.26 26.56
CA GLU A 143 10.40 1.38 27.19
C GLU A 143 11.32 2.12 26.21
N MET A 144 12.08 1.37 25.41
CA MET A 144 13.03 1.91 24.44
C MET A 144 12.38 2.19 23.08
N HIS A 145 11.13 1.76 22.87
CA HIS A 145 10.45 1.77 21.56
C HIS A 145 11.31 1.15 20.45
N THR A 146 11.76 -0.09 20.68
CA THR A 146 12.59 -0.84 19.73
C THR A 146 12.11 -2.27 19.62
N TYR A 147 12.49 -2.90 18.50
CA TYR A 147 12.50 -4.34 18.33
C TYR A 147 13.93 -4.82 18.57
N HIS A 148 14.13 -5.67 19.56
CA HIS A 148 15.38 -6.40 19.75
C HIS A 148 15.35 -7.64 18.86
N VAL A 149 16.34 -7.78 17.98
CA VAL A 149 16.48 -8.89 17.03
C VAL A 149 17.71 -9.68 17.35
N GLU A 150 17.58 -11.00 17.47
CA GLU A 150 18.69 -11.93 17.72
C GLU A 150 18.60 -13.11 16.75
N THR A 151 19.72 -13.41 16.06
CA THR A 151 19.79 -14.55 15.15
C THR A 151 20.40 -15.76 15.87
N LYS A 152 19.64 -16.85 15.96
CA LYS A 152 20.00 -18.09 16.66
C LYS A 152 20.03 -19.28 15.69
N GLY A 153 21.07 -19.39 14.88
CA GLY A 153 21.23 -20.53 13.99
C GLY A 153 20.21 -20.56 12.86
N LEU A 154 20.43 -19.75 11.82
CA LEU A 154 19.58 -19.69 10.63
C LEU A 154 19.48 -21.07 9.97
N GLN A 155 18.27 -21.53 9.74
CA GLN A 155 17.99 -22.82 9.12
C GLN A 155 16.70 -22.75 8.26
N PRO A 156 16.65 -23.53 7.16
CA PRO A 156 15.42 -23.64 6.40
C PRO A 156 14.32 -24.32 7.20
N ALA A 157 13.07 -23.95 6.95
CA ALA A 157 11.94 -24.47 7.71
C ALA A 157 10.65 -24.59 6.89
N GLU A 158 9.74 -25.42 7.34
CA GLU A 158 8.34 -25.37 6.96
C GLU A 158 7.60 -24.43 7.91
N ILE A 159 6.97 -23.40 7.38
CA ILE A 159 6.32 -22.33 8.11
C ILE A 159 4.85 -22.28 7.71
N VAL A 160 3.96 -22.28 8.69
CA VAL A 160 2.56 -21.94 8.49
C VAL A 160 2.36 -20.54 9.04
N MET A 161 2.04 -19.58 8.16
CA MET A 161 1.79 -18.19 8.58
C MET A 161 0.54 -18.16 9.48
N PHE A 162 0.61 -17.40 10.57
CA PHE A 162 -0.53 -17.25 11.49
C PHE A 162 -1.70 -16.51 10.81
N GLU A 163 -1.39 -15.64 9.86
CA GLU A 163 -2.33 -14.94 8.99
C GLU A 163 -1.69 -14.67 7.61
N ALA A 164 -2.50 -14.49 6.57
CA ALA A 164 -2.03 -14.11 5.24
C ALA A 164 -1.63 -12.61 5.18
N SER A 165 -0.68 -12.23 6.04
CA SER A 165 -0.15 -10.88 6.14
C SER A 165 0.82 -10.59 5.00
N ASN A 166 0.63 -9.49 4.25
CA ASN A 166 1.55 -9.08 3.19
C ASN A 166 2.96 -8.88 3.75
N THR A 167 3.13 -7.96 4.70
CA THR A 167 4.44 -7.63 5.27
C THR A 167 5.05 -8.79 6.08
N GLY A 168 4.22 -9.62 6.73
CA GLY A 168 4.66 -10.85 7.39
C GLY A 168 5.25 -11.84 6.40
N THR A 169 4.58 -12.06 5.26
CA THR A 169 5.07 -12.90 4.17
C THR A 169 6.34 -12.34 3.55
N GLU A 170 6.39 -11.03 3.29
CA GLU A 170 7.57 -10.34 2.74
C GLU A 170 8.81 -10.52 3.64
N ASN A 171 8.67 -10.32 4.95
CA ASN A 171 9.76 -10.53 5.89
C ASN A 171 10.22 -12.01 5.93
N THR A 172 9.26 -12.93 5.97
CA THR A 172 9.56 -14.38 5.98
C THR A 172 10.27 -14.79 4.69
N LEU A 173 9.81 -14.27 3.56
CA LEU A 173 10.39 -14.51 2.24
C LEU A 173 11.84 -14.00 2.14
N MET A 174 12.09 -12.75 2.60
CA MET A 174 13.41 -12.16 2.66
C MET A 174 14.36 -12.93 3.61
N ALA A 175 13.83 -13.42 4.74
CA ALA A 175 14.61 -14.25 5.65
C ALA A 175 14.99 -15.59 4.99
N ALA A 176 14.03 -16.31 4.42
CA ALA A 176 14.25 -17.58 3.75
C ALA A 176 15.19 -17.45 2.53
N ALA A 177 15.14 -16.33 1.80
CA ALA A 177 15.93 -16.09 0.60
C ALA A 177 17.45 -16.20 0.80
N ARG A 178 17.97 -15.90 2.00
CA ARG A 178 19.41 -16.00 2.34
C ARG A 178 19.78 -17.17 3.24
N ILE A 179 18.90 -18.13 3.43
CA ILE A 179 19.18 -19.38 4.16
C ILE A 179 19.42 -20.49 3.15
N ASP A 180 20.60 -21.09 3.18
CA ASP A 180 20.91 -22.22 2.29
C ASP A 180 20.00 -23.41 2.55
N GLY A 181 19.32 -23.89 1.51
CA GLY A 181 18.33 -24.96 1.60
C GLY A 181 16.94 -24.53 1.12
N VAL A 182 15.94 -25.35 1.44
CA VAL A 182 14.56 -25.15 0.97
C VAL A 182 13.65 -24.84 2.14
N SER A 183 13.00 -23.68 2.10
CA SER A 183 11.94 -23.31 3.05
C SER A 183 10.58 -23.31 2.35
N THR A 184 9.54 -23.79 3.05
CA THR A 184 8.17 -23.77 2.56
C THR A 184 7.34 -22.84 3.43
N ILE A 185 6.72 -21.82 2.82
CA ILE A 185 5.85 -20.86 3.50
C ILE A 185 4.41 -21.15 3.09
N LYS A 186 3.61 -21.67 3.99
CA LYS A 186 2.20 -21.99 3.81
C LYS A 186 1.32 -20.88 4.38
N PHE A 187 0.13 -20.69 3.81
CA PHE A 187 -0.78 -19.61 4.13
C PHE A 187 -0.12 -18.22 3.94
N ALA A 188 0.82 -18.15 2.99
CA ALA A 188 1.45 -16.92 2.55
C ALA A 188 0.43 -15.99 1.88
N SER A 189 0.65 -14.67 1.97
CA SER A 189 -0.09 -13.75 1.12
C SER A 189 0.33 -13.92 -0.34
N ALA A 190 -0.66 -13.98 -1.23
CA ALA A 190 -0.45 -14.04 -2.68
C ALA A 190 -0.63 -12.67 -3.36
N ASP A 191 -0.70 -11.57 -2.59
CA ASP A 191 -0.96 -10.23 -3.09
C ASP A 191 0.17 -9.73 -4.02
N TYR A 192 -0.15 -8.78 -4.89
CA TYR A 192 0.74 -8.31 -5.97
C TYR A 192 2.12 -7.84 -5.46
N MET A 193 2.17 -7.16 -4.31
CA MET A 193 3.44 -6.67 -3.75
C MET A 193 4.36 -7.80 -3.27
N VAL A 194 3.79 -8.91 -2.82
CA VAL A 194 4.54 -10.13 -2.47
C VAL A 194 5.04 -10.81 -3.75
N GLN A 195 4.25 -10.82 -4.82
CA GLN A 195 4.69 -11.33 -6.12
C GLN A 195 5.85 -10.50 -6.68
N ASP A 196 5.78 -9.16 -6.61
CA ASP A 196 6.87 -8.27 -7.01
C ASP A 196 8.17 -8.58 -6.25
N LEU A 197 8.07 -8.82 -4.94
CA LEU A 197 9.21 -9.24 -4.14
C LEU A 197 9.76 -10.60 -4.58
N CYS A 198 8.89 -11.57 -4.90
CA CYS A 198 9.34 -12.87 -5.43
C CYS A 198 10.11 -12.69 -6.74
N TYR A 199 9.59 -11.93 -7.70
CA TYR A 199 10.27 -11.67 -8.98
C TYR A 199 11.60 -10.95 -8.80
N PHE A 200 11.68 -10.00 -7.86
CA PHE A 200 12.93 -9.34 -7.52
C PHE A 200 13.96 -10.33 -6.94
N LEU A 201 13.55 -11.20 -6.03
CA LEU A 201 14.43 -12.22 -5.44
C LEU A 201 14.87 -13.25 -6.48
N GLU A 202 14.04 -13.60 -7.46
CA GLU A 202 14.43 -14.46 -8.59
C GLU A 202 15.53 -13.81 -9.44
N GLN A 203 15.46 -12.51 -9.69
CA GLN A 203 16.56 -11.78 -10.35
C GLN A 203 17.84 -11.76 -9.50
N CYS A 204 17.73 -11.83 -8.18
CA CYS A 204 18.85 -12.02 -7.27
C CYS A 204 19.42 -13.46 -7.29
N GLY A 205 18.80 -14.38 -8.03
CA GLY A 205 19.18 -15.77 -8.18
C GLY A 205 18.63 -16.71 -7.13
N VAL A 206 17.57 -16.29 -6.42
CA VAL A 206 16.79 -17.13 -5.50
C VAL A 206 15.62 -17.74 -6.28
N LYS A 207 15.56 -19.08 -6.40
CA LYS A 207 14.43 -19.74 -7.06
C LYS A 207 13.25 -19.78 -6.10
N ILE A 208 12.05 -19.41 -6.60
CA ILE A 208 10.81 -19.41 -5.82
C ILE A 208 9.72 -20.12 -6.64
N ASP A 209 9.16 -21.22 -6.12
CA ASP A 209 8.02 -21.89 -6.72
C ASP A 209 6.73 -21.46 -6.00
N GLY A 210 5.62 -21.36 -6.73
CA GLY A 210 4.29 -21.04 -6.18
C GLY A 210 3.97 -19.54 -6.11
N ILE A 211 4.68 -18.68 -6.83
CA ILE A 211 4.40 -17.23 -6.87
C ILE A 211 2.92 -16.99 -7.23
N GLY A 212 2.26 -16.09 -6.48
CA GLY A 212 0.84 -15.80 -6.66
C GLY A 212 -0.11 -16.84 -6.03
N THR A 213 0.42 -17.80 -5.26
CA THR A 213 -0.39 -18.77 -4.50
C THR A 213 -0.17 -18.61 -2.99
N SER A 214 -0.97 -19.32 -2.18
CA SER A 214 -0.84 -19.33 -0.73
C SER A 214 0.28 -20.22 -0.19
N THR A 215 1.09 -20.83 -1.07
CA THR A 215 2.24 -21.65 -0.69
C THR A 215 3.43 -21.29 -1.54
N LEU A 216 4.49 -20.79 -0.90
CA LEU A 216 5.74 -20.44 -1.55
C LEU A 216 6.83 -21.44 -1.13
N ILE A 217 7.61 -21.94 -2.10
CA ILE A 217 8.78 -22.79 -1.86
C ILE A 217 10.00 -21.98 -2.26
N VAL A 218 10.83 -21.63 -1.28
CA VAL A 218 11.98 -20.75 -1.43
C VAL A 218 13.26 -21.59 -1.40
N HIS A 219 13.99 -21.60 -2.50
CA HIS A 219 15.31 -22.22 -2.60
C HIS A 219 16.36 -21.15 -2.27
N GLY A 220 16.64 -20.99 -0.97
CA GLY A 220 17.49 -19.92 -0.48
C GLY A 220 18.95 -20.05 -0.90
N LYS A 221 19.63 -18.93 -0.95
CA LYS A 221 21.02 -18.78 -1.41
C LYS A 221 21.80 -17.94 -0.42
N LYS A 222 22.80 -18.50 0.23
CA LYS A 222 23.57 -17.86 1.32
C LYS A 222 24.13 -16.48 0.94
N ASP A 223 24.65 -16.33 -0.27
CA ASP A 223 25.22 -15.09 -0.77
C ASP A 223 24.46 -14.59 -2.00
N ILE A 224 23.97 -13.37 -1.91
CA ILE A 224 23.33 -12.64 -2.98
C ILE A 224 24.25 -11.48 -3.37
N ASP A 225 24.82 -11.58 -4.57
CA ASP A 225 25.73 -10.59 -5.15
C ASP A 225 25.48 -10.55 -6.66
N ALA A 226 24.51 -9.72 -7.06
CA ALA A 226 24.06 -9.64 -8.44
C ALA A 226 23.80 -8.18 -8.84
N SER A 227 24.01 -7.85 -10.10
CA SER A 227 23.47 -6.60 -10.67
C SER A 227 22.03 -6.85 -11.08
N VAL A 228 21.08 -6.21 -10.40
CA VAL A 228 19.66 -6.46 -10.59
C VAL A 228 18.88 -5.20 -10.90
N ILE A 229 17.82 -5.34 -11.69
CA ILE A 229 16.88 -4.25 -12.00
C ILE A 229 15.50 -4.66 -11.50
N GLY A 230 15.02 -4.02 -10.43
CA GLY A 230 13.69 -4.25 -9.87
C GLY A 230 12.66 -3.29 -10.45
N TYR A 231 11.49 -3.81 -10.76
CA TYR A 231 10.34 -3.05 -11.27
C TYR A 231 9.14 -3.24 -10.33
N PRO A 232 8.90 -2.32 -9.40
CA PRO A 232 7.64 -2.37 -8.66
C PRO A 232 6.47 -2.16 -9.62
N SER A 233 5.37 -2.89 -9.42
CA SER A 233 4.17 -2.78 -10.26
C SER A 233 3.43 -1.45 -10.04
N GLU A 234 2.52 -1.12 -10.96
CA GLU A 234 1.58 -0.03 -10.82
C GLU A 234 0.67 -0.22 -9.61
N ASP A 235 0.20 0.87 -9.00
CA ASP A 235 -0.58 0.85 -7.76
C ASP A 235 -2.09 0.61 -8.03
N PRO A 236 -2.62 -0.61 -7.76
CA PRO A 236 -4.05 -0.86 -7.94
C PRO A 236 -4.92 0.00 -7.01
N ILE A 237 -4.37 0.42 -5.88
CA ILE A 237 -5.08 1.23 -4.91
C ILE A 237 -5.23 2.67 -5.42
N GLU A 238 -4.22 3.16 -6.15
CA GLU A 238 -4.33 4.46 -6.81
C GLU A 238 -5.31 4.40 -8.00
N SER A 239 -5.31 3.32 -8.78
CA SER A 239 -6.34 3.12 -9.83
C SER A 239 -7.74 3.15 -9.24
N MET A 240 -7.96 2.43 -8.12
CA MET A 240 -9.26 2.40 -7.42
C MET A 240 -9.65 3.78 -6.86
N PHE A 241 -8.69 4.58 -6.38
CA PHE A 241 -8.95 5.96 -5.98
C PHE A 241 -9.56 6.77 -7.14
N PHE A 242 -9.01 6.68 -8.34
CA PHE A 242 -9.53 7.40 -9.51
C PHE A 242 -10.84 6.82 -10.02
N PHE A 243 -11.08 5.50 -9.92
CA PHE A 243 -12.39 4.91 -10.23
C PHE A 243 -13.46 5.46 -9.28
N SER A 244 -13.17 5.45 -7.99
CA SER A 244 -14.06 6.00 -6.97
C SER A 244 -14.31 7.50 -7.19
N LEU A 245 -13.27 8.27 -7.49
CA LEU A 245 -13.39 9.70 -7.78
C LEU A 245 -14.33 9.95 -8.97
N ALA A 246 -14.10 9.25 -10.09
CA ALA A 246 -14.93 9.40 -11.29
C ALA A 246 -16.38 9.00 -11.01
N ALA A 247 -16.61 7.86 -10.34
CA ALA A 247 -17.94 7.39 -9.97
C ALA A 247 -18.68 8.39 -9.06
N THR A 248 -18.01 8.85 -7.99
CA THR A 248 -18.62 9.75 -6.99
C THR A 248 -18.94 11.13 -7.54
N THR A 249 -18.11 11.66 -8.45
CA THR A 249 -18.32 12.99 -9.06
C THR A 249 -19.13 12.96 -10.36
N GLY A 250 -19.58 11.77 -10.80
CA GLY A 250 -20.27 11.59 -12.07
C GLY A 250 -19.44 11.97 -13.30
N SER A 251 -18.12 11.80 -13.21
CA SER A 251 -17.12 12.27 -14.17
C SER A 251 -16.80 11.23 -15.23
N GLU A 252 -16.24 11.68 -16.36
CA GLU A 252 -15.66 10.82 -17.38
C GLU A 252 -14.13 10.94 -17.34
N LEU A 253 -13.45 9.89 -16.91
CA LEU A 253 -11.99 9.86 -16.78
C LEU A 253 -11.40 8.65 -17.49
N THR A 254 -10.26 8.87 -18.15
CA THR A 254 -9.39 7.79 -18.61
C THR A 254 -8.31 7.56 -17.57
N ILE A 255 -8.25 6.33 -17.04
CA ILE A 255 -7.23 5.90 -16.09
C ILE A 255 -6.31 4.93 -16.82
N GLU A 256 -5.09 5.38 -17.10
CA GLU A 256 -4.09 4.58 -17.80
C GLU A 256 -3.29 3.69 -16.85
N ARG A 257 -2.74 2.61 -17.39
CA ARG A 257 -1.83 1.69 -16.69
C ARG A 257 -2.45 1.04 -15.46
N CYS A 258 -3.73 0.65 -15.52
CA CYS A 258 -4.39 -0.08 -14.44
C CYS A 258 -3.90 -1.53 -14.39
N PRO A 259 -3.37 -2.05 -13.27
CA PRO A 259 -2.96 -3.45 -13.13
C PRO A 259 -4.19 -4.34 -13.00
N ILE A 260 -4.70 -4.83 -14.15
CA ILE A 260 -6.06 -5.39 -14.25
C ILE A 260 -6.25 -6.66 -13.42
N ASP A 261 -5.24 -7.54 -13.34
CA ASP A 261 -5.38 -8.83 -12.66
C ASP A 261 -5.66 -8.70 -11.15
N VAL A 262 -5.35 -7.54 -10.57
CA VAL A 262 -5.59 -7.23 -9.16
C VAL A 262 -6.72 -6.24 -8.94
N LEU A 263 -7.49 -5.91 -9.99
CA LEU A 263 -8.63 -4.97 -9.95
C LEU A 263 -9.93 -5.57 -10.45
N GLU A 264 -9.90 -6.83 -10.92
CA GLU A 264 -11.08 -7.47 -11.54
C GLU A 264 -12.29 -7.49 -10.60
N LEU A 265 -12.09 -7.77 -9.31
CA LEU A 265 -13.19 -7.86 -8.35
C LEU A 265 -13.71 -6.49 -7.92
N GLU A 266 -12.83 -5.49 -7.83
CA GLU A 266 -13.20 -4.09 -7.60
C GLU A 266 -14.08 -3.57 -8.74
N LEU A 267 -13.66 -3.81 -9.99
CA LEU A 267 -14.40 -3.42 -11.18
C LEU A 267 -15.73 -4.18 -11.30
N LEU A 268 -15.75 -5.48 -10.99
CA LEU A 268 -16.99 -6.26 -10.93
C LEU A 268 -17.95 -5.67 -9.89
N THR A 269 -17.44 -5.31 -8.72
CA THR A 269 -18.25 -4.72 -7.64
C THR A 269 -18.77 -3.36 -8.05
N LEU A 270 -17.92 -2.46 -8.60
CA LEU A 270 -18.36 -1.15 -9.12
C LEU A 270 -19.36 -1.32 -10.28
N GLY A 271 -19.17 -2.28 -11.16
CA GLY A 271 -20.12 -2.62 -12.22
C GLY A 271 -21.49 -3.06 -11.68
N SER A 272 -21.51 -3.86 -10.59
CA SER A 272 -22.75 -4.23 -9.89
C SER A 272 -23.43 -3.03 -9.22
N MET A 273 -22.67 -1.98 -8.92
CA MET A 273 -23.18 -0.69 -8.45
C MET A 273 -23.62 0.23 -9.61
N GLY A 274 -23.65 -0.25 -10.84
CA GLY A 274 -24.11 0.51 -12.00
C GLY A 274 -23.04 1.35 -12.69
N LEU A 275 -21.75 1.24 -12.27
CA LEU A 275 -20.68 1.98 -12.93
C LEU A 275 -20.45 1.44 -14.36
N ASN A 276 -20.56 2.33 -15.35
CA ASN A 276 -20.24 2.04 -16.74
C ASN A 276 -18.77 2.38 -17.02
N TYR A 277 -18.07 1.44 -17.63
CA TYR A 277 -16.66 1.64 -18.02
C TYR A 277 -16.33 0.84 -19.28
N GLU A 278 -15.34 1.34 -20.01
CA GLU A 278 -14.78 0.67 -21.19
C GLU A 278 -13.37 0.19 -20.86
N ARG A 279 -13.05 -1.02 -21.27
CA ARG A 279 -11.71 -1.61 -21.15
C ARG A 279 -10.95 -1.45 -22.46
N GLY A 280 -9.75 -0.88 -22.37
CA GLY A 280 -8.81 -0.84 -23.48
C GLY A 280 -8.21 -2.22 -23.81
N ILE A 281 -7.23 -2.24 -24.70
CA ILE A 281 -6.50 -3.47 -25.06
C ILE A 281 -5.45 -3.73 -23.99
N PRO A 282 -5.37 -4.93 -23.39
CA PRO A 282 -4.34 -5.27 -22.42
C PRO A 282 -2.93 -5.22 -23.02
N TYR A 283 -1.97 -4.76 -22.22
CA TYR A 283 -0.53 -4.75 -22.54
C TYR A 283 0.30 -5.12 -21.32
N THR A 284 1.56 -5.50 -21.54
CA THR A 284 2.45 -5.89 -20.46
C THR A 284 3.25 -4.68 -19.96
N ALA A 285 3.37 -4.54 -18.64
CA ALA A 285 4.23 -3.54 -18.01
C ALA A 285 5.72 -3.81 -18.29
N GLU A 286 6.57 -2.82 -18.00
CA GLU A 286 8.03 -2.93 -18.19
C GLU A 286 8.66 -4.06 -17.35
N ASN A 287 8.03 -4.46 -16.25
CA ASN A 287 8.48 -5.60 -15.42
C ASN A 287 8.27 -6.97 -16.10
N GLY A 288 7.57 -7.05 -17.24
CA GLY A 288 7.28 -8.27 -17.95
C GLY A 288 6.26 -9.20 -17.29
N GLN A 289 5.70 -8.81 -16.14
CA GLN A 289 4.81 -9.65 -15.30
C GLN A 289 3.42 -9.04 -15.15
N THR A 290 3.34 -7.73 -14.93
CA THR A 290 2.07 -7.05 -14.68
C THR A 290 1.31 -6.82 -15.99
N ARG A 291 0.08 -7.31 -16.05
CA ARG A 291 -0.83 -7.01 -17.15
C ARG A 291 -1.57 -5.71 -16.88
N LEU A 292 -1.39 -4.75 -17.77
CA LEU A 292 -1.97 -3.42 -17.69
C LEU A 292 -3.11 -3.24 -18.69
N ILE A 293 -4.00 -2.32 -18.36
CA ILE A 293 -5.10 -1.90 -19.24
C ILE A 293 -5.39 -0.42 -18.96
N ASP A 294 -5.85 0.29 -19.98
CA ASP A 294 -6.44 1.62 -19.79
C ASP A 294 -7.95 1.48 -19.63
N ILE A 295 -8.52 2.18 -18.68
CA ILE A 295 -9.94 2.12 -18.35
C ILE A 295 -10.56 3.51 -18.51
N VAL A 296 -11.65 3.57 -19.28
CA VAL A 296 -12.45 4.79 -19.45
C VAL A 296 -13.70 4.66 -18.62
N ILE A 297 -13.77 5.41 -17.52
CA ILE A 297 -14.98 5.51 -16.69
C ILE A 297 -15.96 6.47 -17.35
N LYS A 298 -17.22 6.10 -17.40
CA LYS A 298 -18.32 6.91 -17.94
C LYS A 298 -19.23 7.40 -16.82
N SER A 299 -19.82 8.57 -17.02
CA SER A 299 -20.86 9.05 -16.12
C SER A 299 -21.98 8.00 -15.98
N SER A 300 -22.38 7.70 -14.74
CA SER A 300 -23.21 6.55 -14.45
C SER A 300 -24.26 6.86 -13.38
N LYS A 301 -25.42 6.21 -13.48
CA LYS A 301 -26.39 6.18 -12.38
C LYS A 301 -26.01 5.03 -11.44
N LEU A 302 -25.63 5.37 -10.22
CA LEU A 302 -25.19 4.39 -9.23
C LEU A 302 -26.35 3.84 -8.42
N ILE A 303 -26.26 2.57 -8.06
CA ILE A 303 -27.21 1.84 -7.21
C ILE A 303 -26.43 1.08 -6.13
N ALA A 304 -27.06 0.82 -5.00
CA ALA A 304 -26.47 -0.05 -3.98
C ALA A 304 -26.27 -1.47 -4.54
N PRO A 305 -25.15 -2.13 -4.23
CA PRO A 305 -24.93 -3.50 -4.69
C PRO A 305 -25.89 -4.47 -3.99
N PRO A 306 -26.23 -5.62 -4.60
CA PRO A 306 -27.14 -6.60 -4.01
C PRO A 306 -26.59 -7.26 -2.74
N GLU A 307 -25.26 -7.27 -2.61
CA GLU A 307 -24.52 -7.91 -1.51
C GLU A 307 -23.62 -6.90 -0.81
N LYS A 308 -23.23 -7.21 0.43
CA LYS A 308 -22.25 -6.40 1.16
C LYS A 308 -20.91 -6.34 0.45
N ILE A 309 -20.24 -5.22 0.53
CA ILE A 309 -18.85 -5.06 0.09
C ILE A 309 -17.95 -5.42 1.27
N ALA A 310 -17.06 -6.42 1.10
CA ALA A 310 -16.18 -6.88 2.15
C ALA A 310 -14.77 -7.13 1.63
N ALA A 311 -13.77 -6.62 2.36
CA ALA A 311 -12.39 -6.95 2.09
C ALA A 311 -12.10 -8.44 2.39
N ARG A 312 -11.18 -9.02 1.63
CA ARG A 312 -10.69 -10.40 1.82
C ARG A 312 -9.22 -10.48 1.42
N PRO A 313 -8.45 -11.43 1.96
CA PRO A 313 -7.13 -11.72 1.44
C PRO A 313 -7.18 -11.96 -0.09
N PHE A 314 -6.12 -11.57 -0.79
CA PHE A 314 -6.00 -11.77 -2.23
C PHE A 314 -6.37 -13.21 -2.64
N PRO A 315 -7.16 -13.41 -3.73
CA PRO A 315 -7.62 -12.44 -4.72
C PRO A 315 -8.97 -11.76 -4.38
N GLY A 316 -9.34 -11.61 -3.13
CA GLY A 316 -10.52 -10.83 -2.72
C GLY A 316 -10.31 -9.33 -2.86
N ILE A 317 -11.37 -8.52 -2.61
CA ILE A 317 -11.24 -7.05 -2.59
C ILE A 317 -10.13 -6.65 -1.63
N ASN A 318 -9.16 -5.89 -2.14
CA ASN A 318 -8.06 -5.41 -1.33
C ASN A 318 -8.58 -4.52 -0.19
N THR A 319 -8.10 -4.79 1.01
CA THR A 319 -8.55 -4.06 2.20
C THR A 319 -8.25 -2.55 2.12
N ASP A 320 -7.22 -2.13 1.39
CA ASP A 320 -6.91 -0.72 1.16
C ASP A 320 -7.82 -0.06 0.11
N ASN A 321 -8.50 -0.85 -0.74
CA ASN A 321 -9.51 -0.37 -1.68
C ASN A 321 -10.88 -0.16 -1.04
N LEU A 322 -11.15 -0.84 0.08
CA LEU A 322 -12.47 -0.82 0.72
C LEU A 322 -12.96 0.59 1.10
N PRO A 323 -12.13 1.51 1.65
CA PRO A 323 -12.55 2.88 1.94
C PRO A 323 -13.06 3.65 0.72
N PHE A 324 -12.62 3.32 -0.48
CA PHE A 324 -13.01 4.02 -1.70
C PHE A 324 -14.43 3.67 -2.18
N PHE A 325 -15.02 2.61 -1.67
CA PHE A 325 -16.44 2.34 -1.89
C PHE A 325 -17.36 3.25 -1.05
N VAL A 326 -16.85 3.87 0.03
CA VAL A 326 -17.65 4.76 0.89
C VAL A 326 -18.19 5.97 0.13
N PRO A 327 -17.36 6.81 -0.54
CA PRO A 327 -17.88 7.94 -1.29
C PRO A 327 -18.79 7.51 -2.47
N VAL A 328 -18.48 6.39 -3.14
CA VAL A 328 -19.35 5.84 -4.19
C VAL A 328 -20.75 5.50 -3.62
N ALA A 329 -20.79 4.85 -2.46
CA ALA A 329 -22.02 4.48 -1.79
C ALA A 329 -22.89 5.69 -1.39
N THR A 330 -22.27 6.85 -1.07
CA THR A 330 -23.03 8.08 -0.78
C THR A 330 -23.82 8.59 -1.98
N GLN A 331 -23.45 8.21 -3.21
CA GLN A 331 -24.10 8.62 -4.45
C GLN A 331 -24.95 7.50 -5.07
N ALA A 332 -24.95 6.31 -4.50
CA ALA A 332 -25.70 5.15 -4.98
C ALA A 332 -27.14 5.14 -4.43
N GLU A 333 -28.12 4.84 -5.25
CA GLU A 333 -29.52 4.70 -4.81
C GLU A 333 -29.69 3.43 -3.98
N GLY A 334 -30.07 3.56 -2.70
CA GLY A 334 -30.29 2.47 -1.75
C GLY A 334 -29.25 2.41 -0.63
N ASP A 335 -29.28 1.31 0.12
CA ASP A 335 -28.44 1.08 1.30
C ASP A 335 -27.24 0.18 0.95
N THR A 336 -26.02 0.68 1.14
CA THR A 336 -24.78 -0.08 0.91
C THR A 336 -24.17 -0.51 2.23
N LEU A 337 -23.97 -1.81 2.45
CA LEU A 337 -23.28 -2.36 3.61
C LEU A 337 -21.80 -2.62 3.29
N ILE A 338 -20.90 -1.94 4.00
CA ILE A 338 -19.45 -2.16 3.93
C ILE A 338 -19.00 -2.89 5.18
N HIS A 339 -18.25 -3.98 5.01
CA HIS A 339 -17.75 -4.83 6.08
C HIS A 339 -16.21 -4.87 6.09
N ASP A 340 -15.60 -4.09 6.97
CA ASP A 340 -14.16 -3.95 7.17
C ASP A 340 -13.70 -4.73 8.41
N TRP A 341 -13.58 -6.05 8.26
CA TRP A 341 -13.26 -6.95 9.35
C TRP A 341 -11.76 -7.23 9.51
N MET A 342 -10.94 -6.93 8.48
CA MET A 342 -9.50 -7.25 8.49
C MET A 342 -8.68 -6.32 9.41
N TYR A 343 -9.20 -5.14 9.74
CA TYR A 343 -8.54 -4.19 10.61
C TYR A 343 -9.50 -3.68 11.69
N ASP A 344 -9.14 -3.92 12.94
CA ASP A 344 -9.93 -3.45 14.06
C ASP A 344 -10.02 -1.92 14.11
N GLY A 345 -11.24 -1.41 14.28
CA GLY A 345 -11.51 0.01 14.45
C GLY A 345 -11.35 0.90 13.22
N ARG A 346 -10.94 0.37 12.04
CA ARG A 346 -10.79 1.21 10.85
C ARG A 346 -12.12 1.72 10.31
N ALA A 347 -13.18 0.92 10.39
CA ALA A 347 -14.52 1.29 9.94
C ALA A 347 -15.06 2.57 10.61
N HIS A 348 -14.59 2.89 11.82
CA HIS A 348 -14.93 4.13 12.50
C HIS A 348 -14.58 5.39 11.69
N TRP A 349 -13.46 5.37 10.96
CA TRP A 349 -13.04 6.50 10.13
C TRP A 349 -13.94 6.75 8.92
N TYR A 350 -14.79 5.79 8.52
CA TYR A 350 -15.74 5.98 7.43
C TYR A 350 -16.88 6.94 7.83
N LEU A 351 -17.14 7.08 9.12
CA LEU A 351 -18.14 8.04 9.63
C LEU A 351 -17.71 9.50 9.44
N GLU A 352 -16.45 9.77 9.20
CA GLU A 352 -15.96 11.13 8.94
C GLU A 352 -16.64 11.77 7.72
N ILE A 353 -17.12 10.96 6.77
CA ILE A 353 -17.85 11.46 5.60
C ILE A 353 -19.19 12.11 5.97
N ASN A 354 -19.75 11.83 7.16
CA ASN A 354 -20.95 12.49 7.67
C ASN A 354 -20.74 13.98 7.90
N LYS A 355 -19.51 14.45 8.10
CA LYS A 355 -19.18 15.87 8.19
C LYS A 355 -19.42 16.62 6.87
N LEU A 356 -19.55 15.90 5.77
CA LEU A 356 -19.94 16.42 4.47
C LEU A 356 -21.45 16.26 4.18
N GLY A 357 -22.23 15.81 5.17
CA GLY A 357 -23.68 15.61 5.03
C GLY A 357 -24.11 14.21 4.60
N ALA A 358 -23.21 13.25 4.51
CA ALA A 358 -23.54 11.86 4.23
C ALA A 358 -24.32 11.19 5.38
N HIS A 359 -24.91 10.03 5.10
CA HIS A 359 -25.61 9.19 6.09
C HIS A 359 -24.90 7.83 6.21
N ALA A 360 -23.81 7.80 6.96
CA ALA A 360 -23.07 6.58 7.31
C ALA A 360 -23.33 6.22 8.78
N GLU A 361 -23.70 4.99 9.05
CA GLU A 361 -24.04 4.46 10.37
C GLU A 361 -23.13 3.27 10.71
N LEU A 362 -22.45 3.31 11.85
CA LEU A 362 -21.66 2.19 12.36
C LEU A 362 -22.59 1.18 13.05
N LEU A 363 -22.78 0.01 12.44
CA LEU A 363 -23.62 -1.04 13.01
C LEU A 363 -22.88 -1.82 14.11
N ASP A 364 -21.57 -1.99 13.95
CA ASP A 364 -20.65 -2.57 14.92
C ASP A 364 -19.20 -2.15 14.55
N PRO A 365 -18.15 -2.56 15.29
CA PRO A 365 -16.77 -2.12 15.02
C PRO A 365 -16.26 -2.36 13.59
N HIS A 366 -16.94 -3.19 12.79
CA HIS A 366 -16.50 -3.63 11.48
C HIS A 366 -17.49 -3.32 10.35
N ARG A 367 -18.76 -3.00 10.65
CA ARG A 367 -19.79 -2.82 9.62
C ARG A 367 -20.35 -1.41 9.61
N VAL A 368 -20.33 -0.81 8.44
CA VAL A 368 -20.91 0.52 8.19
C VAL A 368 -21.99 0.41 7.13
N LEU A 369 -23.16 0.93 7.44
CA LEU A 369 -24.27 1.11 6.50
C LEU A 369 -24.24 2.52 5.96
N ILE A 370 -24.27 2.68 4.64
CA ILE A 370 -24.27 3.98 3.98
C ILE A 370 -25.57 4.09 3.17
N LYS A 371 -26.33 5.15 3.44
CA LYS A 371 -27.58 5.44 2.73
C LYS A 371 -27.33 6.50 1.66
N GLY A 372 -27.77 6.20 0.45
CA GLY A 372 -27.65 7.13 -0.68
C GLY A 372 -28.87 7.12 -1.61
N PRO A 373 -28.96 8.04 -2.58
CA PRO A 373 -28.01 9.12 -2.80
C PRO A 373 -28.17 10.24 -1.76
N THR A 374 -27.04 10.84 -1.36
CA THR A 374 -27.02 11.95 -0.40
C THR A 374 -26.28 13.14 -1.01
N PRO A 375 -26.87 14.34 -1.05
CA PRO A 375 -26.15 15.55 -1.41
C PRO A 375 -25.02 15.81 -0.41
N LEU A 376 -23.80 15.96 -0.90
CA LEU A 376 -22.65 16.30 -0.08
C LEU A 376 -22.39 17.82 -0.13
N HIS A 377 -21.98 18.39 0.99
CA HIS A 377 -21.72 19.81 1.15
C HIS A 377 -20.29 20.06 1.65
N GLY A 378 -19.72 21.20 1.26
CA GLY A 378 -18.38 21.60 1.69
C GLY A 378 -18.27 21.70 3.22
N GLY A 379 -17.09 21.41 3.73
CA GLY A 379 -16.80 21.42 5.17
C GLY A 379 -15.33 21.51 5.50
N GLU A 380 -15.04 21.82 6.76
CA GLU A 380 -13.67 21.85 7.31
C GLU A 380 -13.43 20.61 8.15
N ILE A 381 -12.46 19.77 7.74
CA ILE A 381 -12.22 18.48 8.36
C ILE A 381 -10.70 18.30 8.59
N GLU A 382 -10.33 17.84 9.77
CA GLU A 382 -8.98 17.34 10.05
C GLU A 382 -8.82 15.96 9.38
N ALA A 383 -7.74 15.79 8.62
CA ALA A 383 -7.50 14.51 7.97
C ALA A 383 -7.29 13.41 9.02
N PRO A 384 -7.94 12.25 8.90
CA PRO A 384 -7.62 11.09 9.71
C PRO A 384 -6.12 10.75 9.61
N PRO A 385 -5.49 10.23 10.68
CA PRO A 385 -4.06 9.90 10.67
C PRO A 385 -3.69 8.75 9.71
N ALA A 386 -4.70 8.17 9.05
CA ALA A 386 -4.58 7.07 8.12
C ALA A 386 -4.74 7.54 6.67
N LEU A 387 -3.87 7.02 5.78
CA LEU A 387 -3.80 7.39 4.37
C LEU A 387 -5.15 7.20 3.63
N ARG A 388 -5.75 6.01 3.74
CA ARG A 388 -6.94 5.68 2.93
C ARG A 388 -8.20 6.41 3.38
N PRO A 389 -8.53 6.52 4.68
CA PRO A 389 -9.60 7.41 5.14
C PRO A 389 -9.42 8.88 4.75
N ALA A 390 -8.19 9.41 4.81
CA ALA A 390 -7.93 10.79 4.40
C ALA A 390 -8.19 11.01 2.89
N THR A 391 -7.79 10.07 2.04
CA THR A 391 -8.06 10.15 0.59
C THR A 391 -9.52 9.87 0.26
N MET A 392 -10.21 9.01 1.00
CA MET A 392 -11.67 8.82 0.93
C MET A 392 -12.41 10.15 1.14
N LEU A 393 -12.05 10.90 2.19
CA LEU A 393 -12.63 12.22 2.46
C LEU A 393 -12.36 13.21 1.35
N LEU A 394 -11.16 13.21 0.77
CA LEU A 394 -10.82 14.07 -0.36
C LEU A 394 -11.74 13.80 -1.56
N ILE A 395 -12.08 12.54 -1.85
CA ILE A 395 -13.06 12.19 -2.88
C ILE A 395 -14.43 12.78 -2.54
N GLY A 396 -14.90 12.60 -1.30
CA GLY A 396 -16.15 13.20 -0.83
C GLY A 396 -16.18 14.71 -0.98
N MET A 397 -15.09 15.42 -0.63
CA MET A 397 -14.96 16.87 -0.78
C MET A 397 -14.99 17.32 -2.25
N LEU A 398 -14.40 16.51 -3.16
CA LEU A 398 -14.45 16.81 -4.60
C LEU A 398 -15.85 16.68 -5.19
N ALA A 399 -16.67 15.79 -4.65
CA ALA A 399 -18.06 15.64 -5.02
C ALA A 399 -19.00 16.67 -4.33
N ALA A 400 -18.62 17.14 -3.14
CA ALA A 400 -19.43 18.04 -2.32
C ALA A 400 -19.65 19.41 -2.96
N GLU A 401 -20.85 19.97 -2.87
CA GLU A 401 -21.11 21.33 -3.31
C GLU A 401 -20.44 22.34 -2.37
N GLY A 402 -19.76 23.33 -2.94
CA GLY A 402 -19.10 24.41 -2.18
C GLY A 402 -17.61 24.17 -1.92
N GLU A 403 -17.08 24.97 -1.00
CA GLU A 403 -15.66 24.93 -0.61
C GLU A 403 -15.46 24.02 0.60
N SER A 404 -14.38 23.22 0.55
CA SER A 404 -13.93 22.41 1.68
C SER A 404 -12.47 22.69 2.01
N THR A 405 -12.12 22.48 3.30
CA THR A 405 -10.72 22.49 3.74
C THR A 405 -10.39 21.16 4.44
N LEU A 406 -9.42 20.44 3.91
CA LEU A 406 -8.85 19.26 4.55
C LEU A 406 -7.55 19.67 5.23
N PHE A 407 -7.56 19.70 6.57
CA PHE A 407 -6.38 20.05 7.36
C PHE A 407 -5.44 18.87 7.47
N ASN A 408 -4.13 19.16 7.62
CA ASN A 408 -3.09 18.18 7.90
C ASN A 408 -3.05 17.01 6.89
N VAL A 409 -2.83 17.30 5.61
CA VAL A 409 -2.80 16.29 4.55
C VAL A 409 -1.51 15.46 4.50
N TYR A 410 -0.67 15.50 5.52
CA TYR A 410 0.54 14.66 5.61
C TYR A 410 0.25 13.16 5.38
N PRO A 411 -0.84 12.58 5.95
CA PRO A 411 -1.20 11.18 5.66
C PRO A 411 -1.36 10.88 4.16
N ILE A 412 -1.89 11.82 3.36
CA ILE A 412 -2.03 11.66 1.91
C ILE A 412 -0.65 11.63 1.23
N ASN A 413 0.25 12.54 1.60
CA ASN A 413 1.58 12.64 1.02
C ASN A 413 2.47 11.43 1.31
N ARG A 414 2.12 10.62 2.31
CA ARG A 414 2.80 9.35 2.58
C ARG A 414 2.65 8.34 1.45
N GLY A 415 1.57 8.38 0.69
CA GLY A 415 1.30 7.39 -0.34
C GLY A 415 1.01 7.93 -1.73
N TYR A 416 0.80 9.24 -1.89
CA TYR A 416 0.51 9.86 -3.19
C TYR A 416 1.50 10.99 -3.48
N ALA A 417 2.16 10.88 -4.62
CA ALA A 417 3.06 11.92 -5.11
C ALA A 417 2.25 13.05 -5.79
N ASN A 418 2.38 14.27 -5.29
CA ASN A 418 1.80 15.49 -5.89
C ASN A 418 0.32 15.34 -6.29
N LEU A 419 -0.49 14.71 -5.43
CA LEU A 419 -1.88 14.36 -5.77
C LEU A 419 -2.71 15.58 -6.17
N HIS A 420 -2.54 16.73 -5.50
CA HIS A 420 -3.26 17.96 -5.82
C HIS A 420 -2.98 18.49 -7.24
N GLU A 421 -1.74 18.39 -7.71
CA GLU A 421 -1.36 18.77 -9.07
C GLU A 421 -1.98 17.84 -10.12
N ARG A 422 -1.98 16.53 -9.83
CA ARG A 422 -2.56 15.52 -10.72
C ARG A 422 -4.08 15.66 -10.82
N LEU A 423 -4.74 15.94 -9.69
CA LEU A 423 -6.18 16.25 -9.65
C LEU A 423 -6.48 17.52 -10.44
N SER A 424 -5.65 18.55 -10.33
CA SER A 424 -5.83 19.80 -11.10
C SER A 424 -5.73 19.59 -12.62
N LYS A 425 -4.90 18.64 -13.09
CA LYS A 425 -4.80 18.30 -14.53
C LYS A 425 -6.07 17.68 -15.11
N ILE A 426 -6.90 17.07 -14.31
CA ILE A 426 -8.20 16.51 -14.71
C ILE A 426 -9.38 17.44 -14.35
N GLY A 427 -9.10 18.71 -14.06
CA GLY A 427 -10.12 19.75 -13.84
C GLY A 427 -10.55 19.97 -12.41
N ALA A 428 -10.01 19.22 -11.43
CA ALA A 428 -10.32 19.46 -10.02
C ALA A 428 -9.69 20.77 -9.53
N GLN A 429 -10.42 21.51 -8.70
CA GLN A 429 -9.91 22.71 -8.05
C GLN A 429 -9.40 22.36 -6.64
N VAL A 430 -8.17 21.95 -6.56
CA VAL A 430 -7.47 21.61 -5.30
C VAL A 430 -6.20 22.45 -5.20
N LYS A 431 -6.06 23.16 -4.08
CA LYS A 431 -4.87 23.98 -3.79
C LYS A 431 -4.23 23.51 -2.49
N ALA A 432 -2.93 23.25 -2.54
CA ALA A 432 -2.14 23.10 -1.33
C ALA A 432 -1.91 24.48 -0.70
N VAL A 433 -2.27 24.62 0.57
CA VAL A 433 -2.09 25.83 1.35
C VAL A 433 -1.25 25.54 2.59
N GLY A 434 -0.49 26.54 3.02
CA GLY A 434 0.29 26.42 4.26
C GLY A 434 -0.59 26.11 5.47
N PRO A 435 0.02 25.75 6.62
CA PRO A 435 -0.71 25.54 7.87
C PRO A 435 -1.42 26.79 8.31
#